data_1a91a38846bf87d7c4afd371c199b19b
#
_entry.id   1a91a38846bf87d7c4afd371c199b19b
#
_cell.length_a   1.000
_cell.length_b   1.000
_cell.length_c   1.000
_cell.angle_alpha   90.00
_cell.angle_beta   90.00
_cell.angle_gamma   90.00
#
_symmetry.space_group_name_H-M   'P 1'
#
loop_
_entity.id
_entity.type
_entity.pdbx_description
1 polymer ?
#
loop_
_entity_poly.entity_id
_entity_poly.type
_entity_poly.pdbx_seq_one_letter_code
_entity_poly.pdbx_strand_id
1 'polypeptide(L)'
;MTGKPMRSDTERNRKNLIQAAARLFERSETPISMTEIAAEAGVSVATAYRQFTSVEEVLNAYRQDVGQLLLDYSVEQSCSGLLKLEKVSRYWIKLVRERGAAMVPMRNRRGYLERLWEGAEYLLVQADALRPALREAMEEMELPDIGDKAVFLWNILFDPREIFDLLDTVGLTEKQVGTQLMSVLVGGLRGFATANEFTVEASRTK
;
A
#
# COMPACT_ATOMS: atom_id res chain seq x y z
N MET A 1 11.50 -32.74 28.69
CA MET A 1 12.18 -32.25 27.46
C MET A 1 11.15 -32.12 26.36
N THR A 2 10.91 -30.94 25.85
CA THR A 2 10.31 -30.54 24.55
C THR A 2 9.56 -29.22 24.65
N GLY A 3 10.30 -28.15 24.56
CA GLY A 3 9.74 -26.77 24.68
C GLY A 3 10.15 -25.85 23.52
N LYS A 4 9.96 -26.26 22.24
CA LYS A 4 10.23 -25.36 21.10
C LYS A 4 9.34 -25.49 19.85
N PRO A 5 8.23 -26.25 19.83
CA PRO A 5 7.36 -26.31 18.66
C PRO A 5 6.34 -25.15 18.58
N MET A 6 5.89 -24.61 19.71
CA MET A 6 4.71 -23.74 19.76
C MET A 6 4.84 -22.36 19.05
N ARG A 7 6.01 -21.72 19.08
CA ARG A 7 6.24 -20.44 18.37
C ARG A 7 6.33 -20.60 16.85
N SER A 8 7.07 -21.62 16.41
CA SER A 8 7.25 -21.95 14.98
C SER A 8 5.92 -22.34 14.31
N ASP A 9 5.05 -23.08 15.00
CA ASP A 9 3.74 -23.49 14.48
C ASP A 9 2.76 -22.30 14.41
N THR A 10 2.83 -21.39 15.37
CA THR A 10 2.02 -20.18 15.39
C THR A 10 2.36 -19.26 14.22
N GLU A 11 3.63 -18.99 13.98
CA GLU A 11 4.09 -18.17 12.87
C GLU A 11 3.77 -18.81 11.50
N ARG A 12 3.95 -20.13 11.38
CA ARG A 12 3.59 -20.88 10.19
C ARG A 12 2.09 -20.80 9.89
N ASN A 13 1.25 -21.00 10.91
CA ASN A 13 -0.20 -20.91 10.76
C ASN A 13 -0.64 -19.51 10.38
N ARG A 14 -0.06 -18.46 10.98
CA ARG A 14 -0.32 -17.07 10.60
C ARG A 14 0.01 -16.81 9.13
N LYS A 15 1.19 -17.24 8.67
CA LYS A 15 1.61 -17.10 7.27
C LYS A 15 0.71 -17.85 6.31
N ASN A 16 0.31 -19.09 6.67
CA ASN A 16 -0.59 -19.89 5.86
C ASN A 16 -1.98 -19.23 5.70
N LEU A 17 -2.52 -18.63 6.77
CA LEU A 17 -3.80 -17.90 6.74
C LEU A 17 -3.73 -16.68 5.83
N ILE A 18 -2.65 -15.90 5.89
CA ILE A 18 -2.45 -14.73 5.03
C ILE A 18 -2.39 -15.17 3.56
N GLN A 19 -1.62 -16.22 3.24
CA GLN A 19 -1.51 -16.72 1.87
C GLN A 19 -2.80 -17.36 1.37
N ALA A 20 -3.54 -18.06 2.23
CA ALA A 20 -4.84 -18.63 1.90
C ALA A 20 -5.86 -17.53 1.54
N ALA A 21 -5.91 -16.47 2.34
CA ALA A 21 -6.76 -15.32 2.05
C ALA A 21 -6.40 -14.70 0.69
N ALA A 22 -5.12 -14.48 0.40
CA ALA A 22 -4.69 -13.93 -0.89
C ALA A 22 -5.20 -14.77 -2.06
N ARG A 23 -4.99 -16.10 -2.03
CA ARG A 23 -5.47 -17.03 -3.08
C ARG A 23 -6.98 -17.04 -3.24
N LEU A 24 -7.72 -16.93 -2.15
CA LEU A 24 -9.19 -16.88 -2.21
C LEU A 24 -9.68 -15.58 -2.85
N PHE A 25 -9.12 -14.44 -2.48
CA PHE A 25 -9.48 -13.14 -3.05
C PHE A 25 -9.08 -12.98 -4.52
N GLU A 26 -8.07 -13.70 -5.00
CA GLU A 26 -7.72 -13.75 -6.43
C GLU A 26 -8.78 -14.51 -7.26
N ARG A 27 -9.52 -15.42 -6.65
CA ARG A 27 -10.44 -16.34 -7.35
C ARG A 27 -11.92 -16.07 -7.12
N SER A 28 -12.26 -15.28 -6.13
CA SER A 28 -13.65 -15.09 -5.68
C SER A 28 -14.13 -13.65 -5.89
N GLU A 29 -15.29 -13.53 -6.52
CA GLU A 29 -16.02 -12.26 -6.62
C GLU A 29 -16.96 -12.03 -5.44
N THR A 30 -17.12 -13.04 -4.55
CA THR A 30 -18.01 -12.99 -3.40
C THR A 30 -17.25 -12.73 -2.10
N PRO A 31 -17.92 -12.18 -1.06
CA PRO A 31 -17.31 -12.01 0.26
C PRO A 31 -16.78 -13.34 0.81
N ILE A 32 -15.57 -13.35 1.29
CA ILE A 32 -14.88 -14.52 1.84
C ILE A 32 -15.00 -14.50 3.36
N SER A 33 -15.28 -15.67 3.93
CA SER A 33 -15.40 -15.89 5.37
C SER A 33 -14.09 -16.39 6.00
N MET A 34 -13.96 -16.20 7.33
CA MET A 34 -12.84 -16.79 8.09
C MET A 34 -12.85 -18.32 8.04
N THR A 35 -14.01 -18.94 7.89
CA THR A 35 -14.14 -20.40 7.74
C THR A 35 -13.49 -20.88 6.45
N GLU A 36 -13.72 -20.19 5.34
CA GLU A 36 -13.10 -20.51 4.04
C GLU A 36 -11.60 -20.30 4.09
N ILE A 37 -11.13 -19.21 4.71
CA ILE A 37 -9.68 -18.95 4.90
C ILE A 37 -9.04 -20.05 5.74
N ALA A 38 -9.68 -20.50 6.83
CA ALA A 38 -9.17 -21.55 7.67
C ALA A 38 -9.07 -22.89 6.93
N ALA A 39 -10.12 -23.23 6.16
CA ALA A 39 -10.16 -24.45 5.33
C ALA A 39 -9.04 -24.43 4.27
N GLU A 40 -8.90 -23.34 3.53
CA GLU A 40 -7.83 -23.16 2.51
C GLU A 40 -6.43 -23.18 3.13
N ALA A 41 -6.26 -22.69 4.36
CA ALA A 41 -4.99 -22.70 5.09
C ALA A 41 -4.67 -24.06 5.75
N GLY A 42 -5.61 -25.00 5.76
CA GLY A 42 -5.45 -26.31 6.42
C GLY A 42 -5.41 -26.21 7.95
N VAL A 43 -6.09 -25.24 8.55
CA VAL A 43 -6.17 -25.06 10.01
C VAL A 43 -7.61 -25.08 10.50
N SER A 44 -7.81 -25.34 11.81
CA SER A 44 -9.16 -25.24 12.39
C SER A 44 -9.62 -23.77 12.44
N VAL A 45 -10.92 -23.50 12.35
CA VAL A 45 -11.52 -22.17 12.49
C VAL A 45 -11.14 -21.54 13.83
N ALA A 46 -11.08 -22.31 14.91
CA ALA A 46 -10.63 -21.83 16.21
C ALA A 46 -9.15 -21.39 16.19
N THR A 47 -8.31 -22.07 15.39
CA THR A 47 -6.90 -21.65 15.20
C THR A 47 -6.84 -20.35 14.39
N ALA A 48 -7.67 -20.18 13.35
CA ALA A 48 -7.75 -18.96 12.57
C ALA A 48 -8.15 -17.75 13.45
N TYR A 49 -9.22 -17.89 14.25
CA TYR A 49 -9.66 -16.82 15.14
C TYR A 49 -8.70 -16.49 16.29
N ARG A 50 -7.80 -17.42 16.67
CA ARG A 50 -6.70 -17.09 17.61
C ARG A 50 -5.60 -16.25 16.97
N GLN A 51 -5.44 -16.30 15.65
CA GLN A 51 -4.43 -15.54 14.93
C GLN A 51 -4.94 -14.18 14.45
N PHE A 52 -6.20 -14.13 14.04
CA PHE A 52 -6.85 -12.95 13.46
C PHE A 52 -8.31 -12.87 13.92
N THR A 53 -8.73 -11.72 14.38
CA THR A 53 -10.11 -11.53 14.89
C THR A 53 -11.12 -11.39 13.76
N SER A 54 -10.66 -11.04 12.54
CA SER A 54 -11.52 -10.81 11.38
C SER A 54 -10.77 -11.06 10.08
N VAL A 55 -11.51 -11.21 8.98
CA VAL A 55 -10.97 -11.26 7.61
C VAL A 55 -10.22 -9.97 7.27
N GLU A 56 -10.72 -8.82 7.76
CA GLU A 56 -10.05 -7.52 7.59
C GLU A 56 -8.63 -7.53 8.17
N GLU A 57 -8.46 -8.11 9.35
CA GLU A 57 -7.15 -8.21 9.99
C GLU A 57 -6.19 -9.10 9.20
N VAL A 58 -6.68 -10.22 8.61
CA VAL A 58 -5.88 -11.05 7.70
C VAL A 58 -5.42 -10.26 6.48
N LEU A 59 -6.32 -9.49 5.87
CA LEU A 59 -6.01 -8.67 4.70
C LEU A 59 -5.07 -7.51 5.03
N ASN A 60 -5.19 -6.92 6.21
CA ASN A 60 -4.26 -5.88 6.66
C ASN A 60 -2.85 -6.45 6.87
N ALA A 61 -2.75 -7.67 7.41
CA ALA A 61 -1.47 -8.37 7.51
C ALA A 61 -0.88 -8.69 6.11
N TYR A 62 -1.72 -9.10 5.15
CA TYR A 62 -1.28 -9.30 3.77
C TYR A 62 -0.76 -8.00 3.14
N ARG A 63 -1.48 -6.88 3.33
CA ARG A 63 -1.03 -5.55 2.84
C ARG A 63 0.28 -5.12 3.47
N GLN A 64 0.47 -5.42 4.75
CA GLN A 64 1.72 -5.17 5.46
C GLN A 64 2.88 -5.97 4.82
N ASP A 65 2.68 -7.25 4.50
CA ASP A 65 3.69 -8.07 3.82
C ASP A 65 4.03 -7.49 2.44
N VAL A 66 3.05 -7.03 1.67
CA VAL A 66 3.28 -6.38 0.36
C VAL A 66 3.97 -5.02 0.53
N GLY A 67 3.57 -4.24 1.54
CA GLY A 67 4.22 -2.98 1.90
C GLY A 67 5.69 -3.17 2.29
N GLN A 68 6.02 -4.28 2.98
CA GLN A 68 7.39 -4.62 3.33
C GLN A 68 8.26 -4.89 2.09
N LEU A 69 7.73 -5.58 1.08
CA LEU A 69 8.43 -5.77 -0.20
C LEU A 69 8.74 -4.41 -0.88
N LEU A 70 7.80 -3.47 -0.81
CA LEU A 70 8.01 -2.13 -1.35
C LEU A 70 9.09 -1.37 -0.57
N LEU A 71 9.08 -1.47 0.76
CA LEU A 71 10.06 -0.83 1.63
C LEU A 71 11.46 -1.40 1.38
N ASP A 72 11.59 -2.73 1.37
CA ASP A 72 12.86 -3.40 1.11
C ASP A 72 13.43 -2.96 -0.25
N TYR A 73 12.61 -2.95 -1.30
CA TYR A 73 13.01 -2.46 -2.62
C TYR A 73 13.44 -0.98 -2.59
N SER A 74 12.69 -0.12 -1.86
CA SER A 74 12.99 1.32 -1.75
C SER A 74 14.34 1.57 -1.08
N VAL A 75 14.65 0.81 -0.02
CA VAL A 75 15.92 0.91 0.73
C VAL A 75 17.12 0.46 -0.13
N GLU A 76 16.93 -0.53 -0.99
CA GLU A 76 17.99 -1.04 -1.87
C GLU A 76 18.36 -0.08 -3.01
N GLN A 77 17.53 0.95 -3.29
CA GLN A 77 17.82 1.89 -4.38
C GLN A 77 18.97 2.84 -4.01
N SER A 78 20.02 2.84 -4.83
CA SER A 78 21.17 3.74 -4.69
C SER A 78 20.95 5.14 -5.30
N CYS A 79 19.86 5.34 -6.07
CA CYS A 79 19.46 6.63 -6.62
C CYS A 79 18.57 7.40 -5.64
N SER A 80 18.38 8.70 -5.89
CA SER A 80 17.58 9.62 -5.09
C SER A 80 16.55 10.39 -5.95
N GLY A 81 15.74 11.22 -5.31
CA GLY A 81 14.85 12.18 -5.96
C GLY A 81 13.80 11.55 -6.86
N LEU A 82 13.50 12.22 -7.96
CA LEU A 82 12.49 11.78 -8.95
C LEU A 82 12.78 10.39 -9.51
N LEU A 83 14.04 10.05 -9.73
CA LEU A 83 14.40 8.74 -10.25
C LEU A 83 14.10 7.61 -9.26
N LYS A 84 14.36 7.82 -7.97
CA LYS A 84 14.00 6.86 -6.92
C LYS A 84 12.49 6.72 -6.80
N LEU A 85 11.78 7.85 -6.77
CA LEU A 85 10.31 7.87 -6.70
C LEU A 85 9.69 7.12 -7.88
N GLU A 86 10.19 7.33 -9.10
CA GLU A 86 9.74 6.60 -10.29
C GLU A 86 9.97 5.09 -10.15
N LYS A 87 11.17 4.66 -9.74
CA LYS A 87 11.47 3.23 -9.58
C LYS A 87 10.59 2.56 -8.54
N VAL A 88 10.40 3.19 -7.37
CA VAL A 88 9.56 2.66 -6.28
C VAL A 88 8.09 2.60 -6.73
N SER A 89 7.60 3.62 -7.42
CA SER A 89 6.23 3.64 -7.95
C SER A 89 6.01 2.58 -9.04
N ARG A 90 6.98 2.35 -9.93
CA ARG A 90 6.90 1.27 -10.93
C ARG A 90 6.96 -0.10 -10.30
N TYR A 91 7.77 -0.29 -9.25
CA TYR A 91 7.79 -1.54 -8.51
C TYR A 91 6.46 -1.81 -7.79
N TRP A 92 5.80 -0.77 -7.27
CA TRP A 92 4.45 -0.88 -6.74
C TRP A 92 3.44 -1.37 -7.80
N ILE A 93 3.46 -0.81 -9.02
CA ILE A 93 2.58 -1.27 -10.13
C ILE A 93 2.79 -2.76 -10.40
N LYS A 94 4.04 -3.22 -10.41
CA LYS A 94 4.36 -4.64 -10.55
C LYS A 94 3.79 -5.46 -9.38
N LEU A 95 3.97 -5.02 -8.13
CA LEU A 95 3.39 -5.70 -6.96
C LEU A 95 1.86 -5.76 -7.04
N VAL A 96 1.20 -4.69 -7.48
CA VAL A 96 -0.25 -4.66 -7.72
C VAL A 96 -0.63 -5.69 -8.78
N ARG A 97 0.08 -5.75 -9.91
CA ARG A 97 -0.18 -6.74 -10.97
C ARG A 97 -0.07 -8.18 -10.46
N GLU A 98 0.94 -8.47 -9.65
CA GLU A 98 1.24 -9.81 -9.15
C GLU A 98 0.41 -10.21 -7.92
N ARG A 99 -0.03 -9.25 -7.11
CA ARG A 99 -0.54 -9.48 -5.75
C ARG A 99 -1.75 -8.63 -5.37
N GLY A 100 -2.20 -7.74 -6.27
CA GLY A 100 -3.15 -6.67 -5.91
C GLY A 100 -4.58 -7.11 -5.67
N ALA A 101 -5.01 -8.26 -6.18
CA ALA A 101 -6.38 -8.72 -6.06
C ALA A 101 -6.88 -8.75 -4.60
N ALA A 102 -6.04 -9.22 -3.66
CA ALA A 102 -6.37 -9.23 -2.23
C ALA A 102 -6.29 -7.84 -1.56
N MET A 103 -5.78 -6.81 -2.25
CA MET A 103 -5.71 -5.44 -1.73
C MET A 103 -6.96 -4.61 -2.08
N VAL A 104 -7.72 -5.01 -3.09
CA VAL A 104 -8.89 -4.29 -3.62
C VAL A 104 -10.14 -4.35 -2.72
N PRO A 105 -10.49 -5.46 -2.02
CA PRO A 105 -11.85 -5.71 -1.54
C PRO A 105 -12.36 -4.79 -0.43
N MET A 106 -11.54 -3.90 0.14
CA MET A 106 -11.95 -3.20 1.36
C MET A 106 -12.03 -1.69 1.20
N ARG A 107 -13.26 -1.15 1.24
CA ARG A 107 -13.52 0.27 1.50
C ARG A 107 -13.63 0.50 3.00
N ASN A 108 -12.69 1.23 3.58
CA ASN A 108 -12.83 1.76 4.92
C ASN A 108 -13.56 3.12 4.85
N ARG A 109 -14.47 3.40 5.82
CA ARG A 109 -15.14 4.72 5.92
C ARG A 109 -14.18 5.83 6.33
N ARG A 110 -13.08 5.46 6.96
CA ARG A 110 -12.06 6.39 7.45
C ARG A 110 -11.06 6.71 6.35
N GLY A 111 -10.65 7.98 6.29
CA GLY A 111 -9.69 8.47 5.30
C GLY A 111 -8.31 7.82 5.43
N TYR A 112 -7.49 7.96 4.39
CA TYR A 112 -6.12 7.44 4.39
C TYR A 112 -5.26 8.08 5.48
N LEU A 113 -5.24 9.42 5.56
CA LEU A 113 -4.43 10.15 6.54
C LEU A 113 -4.86 9.88 7.99
N GLU A 114 -6.17 9.78 8.24
CA GLU A 114 -6.69 9.44 9.55
C GLU A 114 -6.14 8.10 10.04
N ARG A 115 -6.21 7.06 9.20
CA ARG A 115 -5.70 5.72 9.55
C ARG A 115 -4.17 5.69 9.67
N LEU A 116 -3.46 6.42 8.81
CA LEU A 116 -2.01 6.53 8.85
C LEU A 116 -1.56 7.16 10.18
N TRP A 117 -2.19 8.25 10.60
CA TRP A 117 -1.86 8.96 11.85
C TRP A 117 -2.29 8.22 13.11
N GLU A 118 -3.28 7.34 13.00
CA GLU A 118 -3.62 6.40 14.08
C GLU A 118 -2.70 5.18 14.16
N GLY A 119 -1.73 5.08 13.27
CA GLY A 119 -0.71 4.05 13.33
C GLY A 119 -1.09 2.73 12.67
N ALA A 120 -1.96 2.72 11.64
CA ALA A 120 -2.25 1.51 10.89
C ALA A 120 -0.95 0.94 10.26
N GLU A 121 -0.44 -0.17 10.78
CA GLU A 121 0.89 -0.72 10.47
C GLU A 121 1.11 -0.94 8.97
N TYR A 122 0.09 -1.45 8.25
CA TYR A 122 0.18 -1.67 6.79
C TYR A 122 0.27 -0.37 5.98
N LEU A 123 -0.23 0.76 6.50
CA LEU A 123 -0.05 2.08 5.89
C LEU A 123 1.29 2.70 6.27
N LEU A 124 1.75 2.48 7.50
CA LEU A 124 3.04 2.97 7.96
C LEU A 124 4.18 2.38 7.14
N VAL A 125 4.21 1.06 6.93
CA VAL A 125 5.27 0.42 6.15
C VAL A 125 5.28 0.89 4.70
N GLN A 126 4.11 1.11 4.09
CA GLN A 126 4.01 1.69 2.75
C GLN A 126 4.48 3.16 2.72
N ALA A 127 4.08 3.95 3.71
CA ALA A 127 4.51 5.35 3.82
C ALA A 127 6.02 5.47 4.03
N ASP A 128 6.62 4.60 4.81
CA ASP A 128 8.06 4.56 5.06
C ASP A 128 8.87 4.21 3.80
N ALA A 129 8.29 3.39 2.92
CA ALA A 129 8.87 3.12 1.60
C ALA A 129 8.91 4.35 0.68
N LEU A 130 7.96 5.28 0.85
CA LEU A 130 7.70 6.39 -0.08
C LEU A 130 8.21 7.73 0.43
N ARG A 131 8.12 8.00 1.74
CA ARG A 131 8.46 9.31 2.34
C ARG A 131 9.84 9.83 1.93
N PRO A 132 10.93 9.02 1.98
CA PRO A 132 12.24 9.51 1.57
C PRO A 132 12.27 9.95 0.10
N ALA A 133 11.76 9.10 -0.79
CA ALA A 133 11.76 9.37 -2.22
C ALA A 133 10.88 10.57 -2.60
N LEU A 134 9.72 10.74 -1.95
CA LEU A 134 8.84 11.89 -2.16
C LEU A 134 9.50 13.19 -1.69
N ARG A 135 10.10 13.20 -0.50
CA ARG A 135 10.81 14.36 0.03
C ARG A 135 11.98 14.78 -0.87
N GLU A 136 12.81 13.81 -1.26
CA GLU A 136 13.94 14.06 -2.15
C GLU A 136 13.50 14.54 -3.54
N ALA A 137 12.39 14.00 -4.07
CA ALA A 137 11.82 14.44 -5.34
C ALA A 137 11.26 15.88 -5.26
N MET A 138 10.64 16.24 -4.14
CA MET A 138 10.15 17.62 -3.93
C MET A 138 11.33 18.61 -3.80
N GLU A 139 12.38 18.22 -3.08
CA GLU A 139 13.61 19.01 -2.99
C GLU A 139 14.27 19.23 -4.36
N GLU A 140 14.39 18.16 -5.19
CA GLU A 140 14.89 18.25 -6.57
C GLU A 140 14.04 19.18 -7.45
N MET A 141 12.73 19.25 -7.20
CA MET A 141 11.81 20.15 -7.92
C MET A 141 11.74 21.57 -7.33
N GLU A 142 12.53 21.88 -6.30
CA GLU A 142 12.52 23.15 -5.56
C GLU A 142 11.12 23.46 -4.94
N LEU A 143 10.42 22.41 -4.49
CA LEU A 143 9.10 22.52 -3.86
C LEU A 143 9.21 22.40 -2.33
N PRO A 144 8.36 23.12 -1.56
CA PRO A 144 8.27 22.94 -0.11
C PRO A 144 7.79 21.53 0.25
N ASP A 145 8.33 20.96 1.33
CA ASP A 145 7.87 19.67 1.85
C ASP A 145 6.44 19.79 2.38
N ILE A 146 5.54 18.99 1.84
CA ILE A 146 4.12 18.93 2.26
C ILE A 146 3.83 17.70 3.17
N GLY A 147 4.87 16.98 3.59
CA GLY A 147 4.79 15.85 4.51
C GLY A 147 3.89 14.71 4.01
N ASP A 148 3.07 14.16 4.90
CA ASP A 148 2.19 13.03 4.57
C ASP A 148 1.13 13.34 3.49
N LYS A 149 0.91 14.61 3.13
CA LYS A 149 0.06 14.96 1.98
C LYS A 149 0.65 14.48 0.66
N ALA A 150 1.98 14.39 0.54
CA ALA A 150 2.64 13.81 -0.63
C ALA A 150 2.36 12.30 -0.75
N VAL A 151 2.44 11.57 0.37
CA VAL A 151 2.08 10.14 0.42
C VAL A 151 0.59 9.93 0.13
N PHE A 152 -0.28 10.80 0.65
CA PHE A 152 -1.71 10.79 0.37
C PHE A 152 -2.01 10.94 -1.12
N LEU A 153 -1.38 11.89 -1.81
CA LEU A 153 -1.51 12.05 -3.26
C LEU A 153 -1.06 10.80 -4.01
N TRP A 154 0.09 10.25 -3.62
CA TRP A 154 0.58 9.02 -4.20
C TRP A 154 -0.42 7.88 -3.99
N ASN A 155 -0.95 7.71 -2.77
CA ASN A 155 -1.91 6.64 -2.45
C ASN A 155 -3.21 6.74 -3.27
N ILE A 156 -3.70 7.96 -3.56
CA ILE A 156 -4.87 8.14 -4.43
C ILE A 156 -4.58 7.69 -5.85
N LEU A 157 -3.45 8.12 -6.41
CA LEU A 157 -3.10 7.85 -7.81
C LEU A 157 -2.69 6.39 -8.05
N PHE A 158 -2.05 5.78 -7.07
CA PHE A 158 -1.56 4.40 -7.17
C PHE A 158 -2.44 3.40 -6.40
N ASP A 159 -3.73 3.69 -6.23
CA ASP A 159 -4.70 2.71 -5.69
C ASP A 159 -4.72 1.47 -6.59
N PRO A 160 -4.63 0.26 -6.03
CA PRO A 160 -4.63 -0.98 -6.80
C PRO A 160 -5.82 -1.12 -7.76
N ARG A 161 -7.00 -0.62 -7.41
CA ARG A 161 -8.20 -0.68 -8.28
C ARG A 161 -8.01 0.16 -9.54
N GLU A 162 -7.51 1.37 -9.37
CA GLU A 162 -7.27 2.30 -10.48
C GLU A 162 -6.14 1.78 -11.39
N ILE A 163 -5.12 1.13 -10.81
CA ILE A 163 -4.07 0.48 -11.57
C ILE A 163 -4.64 -0.68 -12.41
N PHE A 164 -5.49 -1.54 -11.83
CA PHE A 164 -6.15 -2.62 -12.59
C PHE A 164 -7.04 -2.06 -13.70
N ASP A 165 -7.79 -0.99 -13.42
CA ASP A 165 -8.64 -0.37 -14.43
C ASP A 165 -7.81 0.16 -15.63
N LEU A 166 -6.69 0.80 -15.36
CA LEU A 166 -5.77 1.24 -16.42
C LEU A 166 -5.13 0.07 -17.19
N LEU A 167 -4.79 -1.02 -16.52
CA LEU A 167 -4.15 -2.18 -17.14
C LEU A 167 -5.15 -3.03 -17.93
N ASP A 168 -6.28 -3.37 -17.31
CA ASP A 168 -7.19 -4.42 -17.80
C ASP A 168 -8.40 -3.83 -18.56
N THR A 169 -8.93 -2.65 -18.17
CA THR A 169 -10.06 -2.00 -18.85
C THR A 169 -9.57 -1.09 -19.98
N VAL A 170 -8.57 -0.25 -19.71
CA VAL A 170 -8.01 0.66 -20.74
C VAL A 170 -7.01 -0.06 -21.64
N GLY A 171 -6.39 -1.14 -21.17
CA GLY A 171 -5.43 -1.95 -21.91
C GLY A 171 -4.02 -1.35 -22.01
N LEU A 172 -3.63 -0.52 -21.02
CA LEU A 172 -2.28 0.06 -20.97
C LEU A 172 -1.25 -0.97 -20.47
N THR A 173 -0.03 -0.85 -20.98
CA THR A 173 1.10 -1.59 -20.41
C THR A 173 1.52 -1.01 -19.07
N GLU A 174 2.15 -1.80 -18.18
CA GLU A 174 2.72 -1.31 -16.90
C GLU A 174 3.64 -0.09 -17.10
N LYS A 175 4.40 -0.07 -18.20
CA LYS A 175 5.27 1.07 -18.55
C LYS A 175 4.46 2.34 -18.80
N GLN A 176 3.36 2.24 -19.55
CA GLN A 176 2.48 3.38 -19.86
C GLN A 176 1.76 3.86 -18.61
N VAL A 177 1.21 2.95 -17.79
CA VAL A 177 0.60 3.26 -16.50
C VAL A 177 1.60 4.01 -15.61
N GLY A 178 2.81 3.48 -15.44
CA GLY A 178 3.85 4.14 -14.64
C GLY A 178 4.20 5.53 -15.13
N THR A 179 4.34 5.72 -16.45
CA THR A 179 4.66 7.04 -17.04
C THR A 179 3.54 8.05 -16.81
N GLN A 180 2.27 7.64 -17.05
CA GLN A 180 1.11 8.52 -16.88
C GLN A 180 0.90 8.89 -15.40
N LEU A 181 0.89 7.91 -14.48
CA LEU A 181 0.68 8.16 -13.06
C LEU A 181 1.80 9.01 -12.46
N MET A 182 3.06 8.79 -12.85
CA MET A 182 4.17 9.64 -12.42
C MET A 182 4.02 11.08 -12.91
N SER A 183 3.61 11.29 -14.15
CA SER A 183 3.36 12.65 -14.69
C SER A 183 2.25 13.37 -13.91
N VAL A 184 1.15 12.67 -13.59
CA VAL A 184 0.06 13.22 -12.78
C VAL A 184 0.51 13.49 -11.36
N LEU A 185 1.30 12.58 -10.74
CA LEU A 185 1.84 12.79 -9.40
C LEU A 185 2.72 14.04 -9.32
N VAL A 186 3.65 14.20 -10.25
CA VAL A 186 4.52 15.40 -10.31
C VAL A 186 3.69 16.69 -10.44
N GLY A 187 2.67 16.69 -11.31
CA GLY A 187 1.73 17.80 -11.43
C GLY A 187 0.93 18.07 -10.15
N GLY A 188 0.46 17.01 -9.50
CA GLY A 188 -0.28 17.08 -8.24
C GLY A 188 0.58 17.61 -7.09
N LEU A 189 1.83 17.15 -6.97
CA LEU A 189 2.78 17.66 -5.95
C LEU A 189 3.03 19.16 -6.12
N ARG A 190 3.23 19.64 -7.35
CA ARG A 190 3.36 21.07 -7.65
C ARG A 190 2.10 21.85 -7.26
N GLY A 191 0.92 21.36 -7.65
CA GLY A 191 -0.35 22.02 -7.33
C GLY A 191 -0.62 22.08 -5.81
N PHE A 192 -0.32 21.03 -5.06
CA PHE A 192 -0.47 21.02 -3.60
C PHE A 192 0.54 21.93 -2.88
N ALA A 193 1.77 22.02 -3.38
CA ALA A 193 2.80 22.88 -2.83
C ALA A 193 2.41 24.37 -2.98
N THR A 194 1.95 24.78 -4.17
CA THR A 194 1.55 26.15 -4.45
C THR A 194 0.21 26.54 -3.79
N ALA A 195 -0.73 25.62 -3.60
CA ALA A 195 -2.00 25.90 -2.92
C ALA A 195 -1.81 26.35 -1.47
N ASN A 196 -0.75 25.92 -0.79
CA ASN A 196 -0.40 26.39 0.55
C ASN A 196 0.06 27.86 0.57
N GLU A 197 0.66 28.38 -0.50
CA GLU A 197 1.08 29.78 -0.62
C GLU A 197 -0.12 30.71 -0.73
N PHE A 198 -1.16 30.35 -1.49
CA PHE A 198 -2.38 31.12 -1.61
C PHE A 198 -3.13 31.29 -0.27
N THR A 199 -3.05 30.31 0.62
CA THR A 199 -3.73 30.35 1.92
C THR A 199 -3.01 31.27 2.90
N VAL A 200 -1.70 31.38 2.83
CA VAL A 200 -0.86 32.24 3.69
C VAL A 200 -1.01 33.71 3.29
N GLU A 201 -1.06 34.03 2.00
CA GLU A 201 -1.27 35.42 1.51
C GLU A 201 -2.66 35.94 1.86
N ALA A 202 -3.72 35.14 1.72
CA ALA A 202 -5.08 35.52 2.09
C ALA A 202 -5.24 35.79 3.60
N SER A 203 -4.38 35.22 4.43
CA SER A 203 -4.37 35.41 5.89
C SER A 203 -3.58 36.66 6.34
N ARG A 204 -2.73 37.22 5.47
CA ARG A 204 -1.92 38.43 5.74
C ARG A 204 -2.61 39.73 5.32
N THR A 205 -3.74 39.63 4.61
CA THR A 205 -4.49 40.79 4.08
C THR A 205 -5.76 41.11 4.89
N LYS A 206 -5.93 40.53 6.06
CA LYS A 206 -6.95 40.83 7.07
C LYS A 206 -6.30 41.33 8.34
#